data_0fc50e2471d9b04d6950f4337e6a7867
#
_entry.id   0fc50e2471d9b04d6950f4337e6a7867
#
_cell.length_a   1.000
_cell.length_b   1.000
_cell.length_c   1.000
_cell.angle_alpha   90.00
_cell.angle_beta   90.00
_cell.angle_gamma   90.00
#
_symmetry.space_group_name_H-M   'P 1'
#
loop_
_entity.id
_entity.type
_entity.pdbx_description
1 polymer ?
#
loop_
_entity_poly.entity_id
_entity_poly.type
_entity_poly.pdbx_seq_one_letter_code
_entity_poly.pdbx_strand_id
1 'polypeptide(L)'
;MKTKTLILGAFALCLGLFTACGNNGNNKPETPAKLDMTAAQVKPNASGFIFLDQFLTTDPHLTVKISDDFTTATIFYDGKEIQTIEDETGLVSDEATVRFLDANFDGQTDIYLGPGFSRTLNALLVWDEFEQQFQVVSGTSLQNPMLHPATKSFIEGGSSSYCETDIYLNKWNKSMIMMDENLAIVLDPEAYGAIGVEHRYTLKDADDKVLYSTDEIEALPEMWQTIVTTFCPPEEYAN
;
A
#
# COMPACT_ATOMS: atom_id res chain seq x y z
N MET A 1 -10.46 24.94 27.27
CA MET A 1 -10.55 25.36 25.87
C MET A 1 -9.17 25.13 25.22
N LYS A 2 -9.03 24.10 24.38
CA LYS A 2 -7.82 23.83 23.63
C LYS A 2 -8.13 24.08 22.14
N THR A 3 -7.52 25.11 21.60
CA THR A 3 -7.67 25.54 20.21
C THR A 3 -6.94 24.53 19.32
N LYS A 4 -7.70 23.85 18.45
CA LYS A 4 -7.12 23.00 17.39
C LYS A 4 -6.74 23.90 16.21
N THR A 5 -5.46 24.03 15.96
CA THR A 5 -4.94 24.72 14.78
C THR A 5 -5.05 23.77 13.60
N LEU A 6 -5.93 24.11 12.67
CA LEU A 6 -6.07 23.43 11.39
C LEU A 6 -4.98 23.97 10.45
N ILE A 7 -4.00 23.16 10.11
CA ILE A 7 -3.00 23.51 9.10
C ILE A 7 -3.59 23.13 7.75
N LEU A 8 -4.09 24.15 7.03
CA LEU A 8 -4.48 24.03 5.62
C LEU A 8 -3.20 24.10 4.79
N GLY A 9 -2.73 22.98 4.27
CA GLY A 9 -1.67 22.95 3.28
C GLY A 9 -2.16 23.54 1.97
N ALA A 10 -1.61 24.70 1.60
CA ALA A 10 -1.89 25.34 0.33
C ALA A 10 -1.07 24.64 -0.76
N PHE A 11 -1.73 23.86 -1.61
CA PHE A 11 -1.12 23.37 -2.85
C PHE A 11 -0.95 24.54 -3.82
N ALA A 12 0.30 24.89 -4.09
CA ALA A 12 0.66 25.85 -5.11
C ALA A 12 0.58 25.16 -6.48
N LEU A 13 -0.49 25.48 -7.22
CA LEU A 13 -0.67 25.08 -8.61
C LEU A 13 0.31 25.91 -9.46
N CYS A 14 1.47 25.37 -9.83
CA CYS A 14 2.36 25.98 -10.82
C CYS A 14 1.79 25.79 -12.22
N LEU A 15 0.90 26.69 -12.64
CA LEU A 15 0.53 26.87 -14.04
C LEU A 15 1.71 27.50 -14.80
N GLY A 16 2.53 26.69 -15.44
CA GLY A 16 3.55 27.14 -16.37
C GLY A 16 2.90 27.79 -17.61
N LEU A 17 2.87 29.12 -17.64
CA LEU A 17 2.53 29.89 -18.82
C LEU A 17 3.66 29.79 -19.85
N PHE A 18 3.53 28.86 -20.80
CA PHE A 18 4.34 28.90 -22.02
C PHE A 18 3.81 30.01 -22.94
N THR A 19 4.50 31.13 -22.99
CA THR A 19 4.31 32.15 -24.05
C THR A 19 5.01 31.63 -25.31
N ALA A 20 4.26 31.02 -26.22
CA ALA A 20 4.72 30.73 -27.56
C ALA A 20 4.48 31.96 -28.44
N CYS A 21 5.56 32.60 -28.87
CA CYS A 21 5.55 33.55 -30.01
C CYS A 21 5.45 32.80 -31.32
N GLY A 22 4.38 33.03 -32.03
CA GLY A 22 4.19 33.05 -33.47
C GLY A 22 4.67 31.89 -34.34
N ASN A 23 3.73 31.09 -34.84
CA ASN A 23 3.64 30.85 -36.28
C ASN A 23 2.21 30.39 -36.69
N ASN A 24 1.66 30.96 -37.76
CA ASN A 24 0.37 30.64 -38.33
C ASN A 24 0.36 29.20 -38.91
N GLY A 25 -0.25 28.29 -38.19
CA GLY A 25 -0.66 26.98 -38.65
C GLY A 25 -1.80 26.52 -37.79
N ASN A 26 -2.91 26.03 -38.35
CA ASN A 26 -4.06 25.46 -37.67
C ASN A 26 -3.70 24.16 -36.92
N ASN A 27 -2.77 24.24 -35.99
CA ASN A 27 -2.51 23.13 -35.09
C ASN A 27 -3.47 23.27 -33.90
N LYS A 28 -4.60 22.56 -34.01
CA LYS A 28 -5.40 22.20 -32.83
C LYS A 28 -4.43 21.63 -31.78
N PRO A 29 -4.39 22.11 -30.53
CA PRO A 29 -3.54 21.51 -29.52
C PRO A 29 -3.87 20.01 -29.47
N GLU A 30 -2.90 19.19 -29.81
CA GLU A 30 -3.03 17.74 -29.65
C GLU A 30 -3.25 17.49 -28.14
N THR A 31 -4.38 16.90 -27.80
CA THR A 31 -4.59 16.38 -26.45
C THR A 31 -3.46 15.36 -26.21
N PRO A 32 -2.69 15.46 -25.12
CA PRO A 32 -1.65 14.47 -24.83
C PRO A 32 -2.24 13.07 -24.92
N ALA A 33 -1.54 12.18 -25.62
CA ALA A 33 -1.99 10.80 -25.70
C ALA A 33 -2.05 10.23 -24.29
N LYS A 34 -3.18 9.60 -23.97
CA LYS A 34 -3.37 8.91 -22.69
C LYS A 34 -2.34 7.78 -22.58
N LEU A 35 -1.69 7.66 -21.43
CA LEU A 35 -0.74 6.59 -21.17
C LEU A 35 -1.50 5.25 -21.00
N ASP A 36 -0.96 4.18 -21.56
CA ASP A 36 -1.48 2.83 -21.34
C ASP A 36 -0.83 2.24 -20.08
N MET A 37 -1.54 2.30 -18.98
CA MET A 37 -1.12 1.82 -17.68
C MET A 37 -1.75 0.46 -17.34
N THR A 38 -2.18 -0.31 -18.35
CA THR A 38 -2.84 -1.61 -18.13
C THR A 38 -1.93 -2.55 -17.34
N ALA A 39 -2.37 -2.96 -16.16
CA ALA A 39 -1.62 -3.85 -15.28
C ALA A 39 -1.48 -5.27 -15.87
N ALA A 40 -0.28 -5.80 -15.79
CA ALA A 40 -0.06 -7.20 -16.10
C ALA A 40 -0.69 -8.09 -15.03
N GLN A 41 -1.41 -9.13 -15.48
CA GLN A 41 -2.17 -9.99 -14.59
C GLN A 41 -1.26 -10.95 -13.82
N VAL A 42 -1.28 -10.84 -12.50
CA VAL A 42 -0.66 -11.81 -11.59
C VAL A 42 -1.71 -12.78 -11.10
N LYS A 43 -1.41 -14.08 -11.16
CA LYS A 43 -2.35 -15.12 -10.70
C LYS A 43 -2.22 -15.30 -9.19
N PRO A 44 -3.36 -15.31 -8.46
CA PRO A 44 -3.35 -15.70 -7.06
C PRO A 44 -2.83 -17.12 -6.86
N ASN A 45 -2.29 -17.38 -5.68
CA ASN A 45 -1.92 -18.72 -5.24
C ASN A 45 -3.16 -19.61 -5.00
N ALA A 46 -2.95 -20.83 -4.52
CA ALA A 46 -4.04 -21.79 -4.25
C ALA A 46 -5.04 -21.31 -3.17
N SER A 47 -4.60 -20.41 -2.28
CA SER A 47 -5.42 -19.81 -1.23
C SER A 47 -6.09 -18.51 -1.66
N GLY A 48 -5.93 -18.08 -2.92
CA GLY A 48 -6.56 -16.87 -3.45
C GLY A 48 -5.78 -15.58 -3.25
N PHE A 49 -4.57 -15.63 -2.68
CA PHE A 49 -3.76 -14.46 -2.40
C PHE A 49 -2.63 -14.25 -3.41
N ILE A 50 -2.20 -13.00 -3.55
CA ILE A 50 -0.99 -12.59 -4.27
C ILE A 50 -0.06 -11.96 -3.22
N PHE A 51 1.11 -12.56 -3.00
CA PHE A 51 2.10 -12.09 -2.03
C PHE A 51 3.12 -11.16 -2.65
N LEU A 52 3.84 -10.42 -1.81
CA LEU A 52 4.88 -9.48 -2.21
C LEU A 52 5.92 -10.08 -3.19
N ASP A 53 6.32 -11.32 -3.00
CA ASP A 53 7.28 -12.02 -3.85
C ASP A 53 6.72 -12.35 -5.27
N GLN A 54 5.40 -12.35 -5.40
CA GLN A 54 4.71 -12.51 -6.68
C GLN A 54 4.47 -11.18 -7.41
N PHE A 55 4.64 -10.03 -6.75
CA PHE A 55 4.56 -8.73 -7.42
C PHE A 55 5.65 -8.61 -8.47
N LEU A 56 5.31 -7.99 -9.60
CA LEU A 56 6.23 -7.94 -10.73
C LEU A 56 7.43 -7.04 -10.42
N THR A 57 8.63 -7.49 -10.80
CA THR A 57 9.87 -6.73 -10.63
C THR A 57 10.17 -5.81 -11.82
N THR A 58 9.43 -5.97 -12.91
CA THR A 58 9.55 -5.18 -14.13
C THR A 58 8.19 -4.91 -14.72
N ASP A 59 8.06 -3.75 -15.36
CA ASP A 59 6.92 -3.40 -16.21
C ASP A 59 7.45 -3.08 -17.61
N PRO A 60 6.71 -3.39 -18.68
CA PRO A 60 7.19 -3.17 -20.05
C PRO A 60 7.40 -1.69 -20.41
N HIS A 61 6.68 -0.78 -19.74
CA HIS A 61 6.66 0.64 -20.01
C HIS A 61 7.24 1.49 -18.91
N LEU A 62 7.08 1.04 -17.64
CA LEU A 62 7.46 1.82 -16.46
C LEU A 62 8.87 1.51 -15.96
N THR A 63 9.57 2.56 -15.58
CA THR A 63 10.83 2.48 -14.85
C THR A 63 10.80 3.52 -13.73
N VAL A 64 11.27 3.16 -12.54
CA VAL A 64 11.38 4.06 -11.39
C VAL A 64 12.84 4.19 -10.99
N LYS A 65 13.29 5.42 -10.77
CA LYS A 65 14.60 5.71 -10.17
C LYS A 65 14.41 6.36 -8.83
N ILE A 66 15.03 5.80 -7.81
CA ILE A 66 15.01 6.33 -6.44
C ILE A 66 16.33 7.06 -6.21
N SER A 67 16.28 8.23 -5.58
CA SER A 67 17.47 9.00 -5.21
C SER A 67 18.30 8.30 -4.12
N ASP A 68 19.59 8.62 -4.04
CA ASP A 68 20.50 7.99 -3.08
C ASP A 68 20.13 8.28 -1.61
N ASP A 69 19.38 9.34 -1.35
CA ASP A 69 18.84 9.71 -0.03
C ASP A 69 17.42 9.17 0.22
N PHE A 70 16.86 8.40 -0.72
CA PHE A 70 15.54 7.77 -0.65
C PHE A 70 14.36 8.73 -0.49
N THR A 71 14.55 10.01 -0.79
CA THR A 71 13.51 11.04 -0.66
C THR A 71 12.76 11.30 -1.94
N THR A 72 13.30 10.86 -3.09
CA THR A 72 12.74 11.16 -4.41
C THR A 72 12.58 9.89 -5.25
N ALA A 73 11.41 9.73 -5.86
CA ALA A 73 11.15 8.72 -6.87
C ALA A 73 10.79 9.38 -8.20
N THR A 74 11.64 9.17 -9.24
CA THR A 74 11.37 9.65 -10.60
C THR A 74 10.83 8.50 -11.44
N ILE A 75 9.66 8.69 -12.03
CA ILE A 75 8.92 7.71 -12.81
C ILE A 75 9.04 8.03 -14.28
N PHE A 76 9.38 7.02 -15.07
CA PHE A 76 9.52 7.12 -16.53
C PHE A 76 8.53 6.16 -17.18
N TYR A 77 7.91 6.62 -18.27
CA TYR A 77 7.11 5.81 -19.19
C TYR A 77 7.80 5.80 -20.55
N ASP A 78 8.14 4.61 -21.07
CA ASP A 78 8.93 4.42 -22.30
C ASP A 78 10.22 5.28 -22.34
N GLY A 79 10.88 5.40 -21.19
CA GLY A 79 12.11 6.17 -21.01
C GLY A 79 11.95 7.68 -20.93
N LYS A 80 10.71 8.21 -21.02
CA LYS A 80 10.40 9.62 -20.82
C LYS A 80 9.91 9.83 -19.39
N GLU A 81 10.49 10.79 -18.68
CA GLU A 81 10.00 11.19 -17.37
C GLU A 81 8.56 11.70 -17.46
N ILE A 82 7.70 11.16 -16.61
CA ILE A 82 6.29 11.54 -16.49
C ILE A 82 5.96 12.17 -15.15
N GLN A 83 6.69 11.80 -14.09
CA GLN A 83 6.45 12.33 -12.76
C GLN A 83 7.67 12.18 -11.86
N THR A 84 7.87 13.13 -10.96
CA THR A 84 8.78 13.03 -9.82
C THR A 84 7.97 13.24 -8.54
N ILE A 85 8.13 12.34 -7.59
CA ILE A 85 7.49 12.37 -6.27
C ILE A 85 8.59 12.60 -5.24
N GLU A 86 8.38 13.58 -4.36
CA GLU A 86 9.30 13.97 -3.31
C GLU A 86 8.62 13.85 -1.95
N ASP A 87 9.35 13.31 -0.97
CA ASP A 87 8.94 13.29 0.44
C ASP A 87 10.17 13.55 1.31
N GLU A 88 10.21 14.70 1.96
CA GLU A 88 11.33 15.11 2.83
C GLU A 88 11.56 14.15 4.00
N THR A 89 10.56 13.37 4.38
CA THR A 89 10.66 12.35 5.45
C THR A 89 11.22 11.02 4.93
N GLY A 90 11.36 10.90 3.62
CA GLY A 90 11.74 9.68 2.90
C GLY A 90 10.54 8.89 2.39
N LEU A 91 10.65 8.37 1.17
CA LEU A 91 9.64 7.49 0.56
C LEU A 91 9.82 6.04 0.97
N VAL A 92 11.05 5.62 1.19
CA VAL A 92 11.41 4.23 1.48
C VAL A 92 12.67 4.18 2.34
N SER A 93 12.93 3.02 2.94
CA SER A 93 14.19 2.73 3.61
C SER A 93 15.32 2.38 2.62
N ASP A 94 16.53 2.20 3.12
CA ASP A 94 17.77 1.98 2.39
C ASP A 94 17.82 0.71 1.53
N GLU A 95 16.89 -0.23 1.71
CA GLU A 95 16.78 -1.46 0.91
C GLU A 95 15.63 -1.39 -0.12
N ALA A 96 15.37 -0.21 -0.66
CA ALA A 96 14.26 0.01 -1.57
C ALA A 96 14.29 -0.92 -2.80
N THR A 97 13.19 -1.63 -3.01
CA THR A 97 12.89 -2.38 -4.24
C THR A 97 11.64 -1.82 -4.89
N VAL A 98 11.61 -1.86 -6.22
CA VAL A 98 10.42 -1.47 -6.98
C VAL A 98 9.64 -2.72 -7.36
N ARG A 99 8.32 -2.66 -7.17
CA ARG A 99 7.38 -3.70 -7.59
C ARG A 99 6.19 -3.06 -8.30
N PHE A 100 5.63 -3.79 -9.26
CA PHE A 100 4.46 -3.38 -10.04
C PHE A 100 3.32 -4.34 -9.77
N LEU A 101 2.12 -3.81 -9.57
CA LEU A 101 0.92 -4.55 -9.19
C LEU A 101 -0.33 -3.74 -9.57
N ASP A 102 -1.50 -4.34 -9.44
CA ASP A 102 -2.79 -3.66 -9.45
C ASP A 102 -3.33 -3.69 -8.00
N ALA A 103 -2.92 -2.71 -7.22
CA ALA A 103 -3.17 -2.71 -5.78
C ALA A 103 -4.62 -2.39 -5.43
N ASN A 104 -5.28 -1.55 -6.22
CA ASN A 104 -6.64 -1.07 -6.00
C ASN A 104 -7.69 -1.84 -6.84
N PHE A 105 -7.27 -2.81 -7.65
CA PHE A 105 -8.12 -3.67 -8.50
C PHE A 105 -8.90 -2.88 -9.56
N ASP A 106 -8.32 -1.83 -10.11
CA ASP A 106 -8.90 -1.02 -11.20
C ASP A 106 -8.36 -1.41 -12.59
N GLY A 107 -7.38 -2.31 -12.63
CA GLY A 107 -6.75 -2.82 -13.84
C GLY A 107 -5.58 -1.97 -14.34
N GLN A 108 -5.16 -0.95 -13.58
CA GLN A 108 -4.01 -0.12 -13.90
C GLN A 108 -2.78 -0.55 -13.11
N THR A 109 -1.59 -0.25 -13.61
CA THR A 109 -0.34 -0.55 -12.91
C THR A 109 -0.10 0.48 -11.81
N ASP A 110 0.02 -0.01 -10.59
CA ASP A 110 0.48 0.72 -9.41
C ASP A 110 1.93 0.37 -9.11
N ILE A 111 2.59 1.17 -8.27
CA ILE A 111 4.00 0.99 -7.91
C ILE A 111 4.12 0.87 -6.40
N TYR A 112 4.69 -0.25 -5.94
CA TYR A 112 5.09 -0.43 -4.56
C TYR A 112 6.61 -0.23 -4.44
N LEU A 113 7.01 0.57 -3.46
CA LEU A 113 8.40 0.89 -3.15
C LEU A 113 8.72 0.39 -1.75
N GLY A 114 9.72 -0.46 -1.64
CA GLY A 114 10.23 -0.90 -0.35
C GLY A 114 10.43 -2.41 -0.25
N PRO A 115 11.15 -2.86 0.79
CA PRO A 115 11.42 -4.28 1.01
C PRO A 115 10.20 -5.05 1.53
N GLY A 116 9.18 -4.37 2.06
CA GLY A 116 7.99 -4.98 2.65
C GLY A 116 8.14 -5.48 4.07
N PHE A 117 9.32 -5.35 4.67
CA PHE A 117 9.56 -5.84 6.02
C PHE A 117 8.92 -4.95 7.09
N SER A 118 8.68 -5.55 8.26
CA SER A 118 8.27 -4.84 9.46
C SER A 118 9.29 -3.75 9.85
N ARG A 119 8.79 -2.59 10.28
CA ARG A 119 9.58 -1.43 10.73
C ARG A 119 10.42 -0.75 9.65
N THR A 120 10.20 -1.06 8.38
CA THR A 120 10.80 -0.34 7.26
C THR A 120 9.82 0.68 6.70
N LEU A 121 10.35 1.75 6.12
CA LEU A 121 9.55 2.71 5.40
C LEU A 121 9.24 2.15 4.01
N ASN A 122 7.97 2.13 3.63
CA ASN A 122 7.48 1.66 2.35
C ASN A 122 6.50 2.70 1.78
N ALA A 123 6.36 2.74 0.47
CA ALA A 123 5.39 3.60 -0.20
C ALA A 123 4.59 2.82 -1.25
N LEU A 124 3.33 3.17 -1.41
CA LEU A 124 2.47 2.71 -2.48
C LEU A 124 2.02 3.91 -3.31
N LEU A 125 2.25 3.84 -4.62
CA LEU A 125 1.90 4.87 -5.59
C LEU A 125 0.81 4.29 -6.48
N VAL A 126 -0.39 4.83 -6.38
CA VAL A 126 -1.56 4.37 -7.15
C VAL A 126 -1.79 5.29 -8.33
N TRP A 127 -1.99 4.70 -9.53
CA TRP A 127 -2.25 5.46 -10.74
C TRP A 127 -3.66 6.10 -10.71
N ASP A 128 -3.72 7.40 -10.89
CA ASP A 128 -4.96 8.14 -11.11
C ASP A 128 -5.17 8.37 -12.61
N GLU A 129 -6.09 7.61 -13.20
CA GLU A 129 -6.38 7.66 -14.62
C GLU A 129 -6.94 9.02 -15.07
N PHE A 130 -7.64 9.74 -14.18
CA PHE A 130 -8.21 11.05 -14.49
C PHE A 130 -7.14 12.14 -14.50
N GLU A 131 -6.31 12.18 -13.46
CA GLU A 131 -5.22 13.16 -13.32
C GLU A 131 -3.98 12.77 -14.13
N GLN A 132 -3.90 11.54 -14.67
CA GLN A 132 -2.75 10.98 -15.41
C GLN A 132 -1.46 11.08 -14.61
N GLN A 133 -1.52 10.73 -13.33
CA GLN A 133 -0.38 10.74 -12.41
C GLN A 133 -0.52 9.70 -11.30
N PHE A 134 0.59 9.37 -10.67
CA PHE A 134 0.59 8.55 -9.47
C PHE A 134 0.27 9.39 -8.23
N GLN A 135 -0.54 8.83 -7.34
CA GLN A 135 -0.87 9.39 -6.03
C GLN A 135 -0.22 8.53 -4.94
N VAL A 136 0.43 9.19 -3.98
CA VAL A 136 0.98 8.48 -2.81
C VAL A 136 -0.17 8.08 -1.89
N VAL A 137 -0.26 6.79 -1.59
CA VAL A 137 -1.20 6.27 -0.60
C VAL A 137 -0.64 6.53 0.79
N SER A 138 -1.46 7.12 1.64
CA SER A 138 -1.11 7.45 3.02
C SER A 138 -2.04 6.73 4.02
N GLY A 139 -1.60 6.63 5.27
CA GLY A 139 -2.42 6.11 6.37
C GLY A 139 -2.24 4.64 6.67
N THR A 140 -1.29 3.97 6.00
CA THR A 140 -0.95 2.58 6.27
C THR A 140 0.56 2.40 6.49
N SER A 141 0.97 1.29 7.11
CA SER A 141 2.38 0.93 7.28
C SER A 141 2.96 0.26 6.04
N LEU A 142 2.10 -0.27 5.17
CA LEU A 142 2.45 -1.00 3.94
C LEU A 142 3.43 -2.17 4.18
N GLN A 143 3.35 -2.80 5.35
CA GLN A 143 4.26 -3.88 5.73
C GLN A 143 3.72 -5.23 5.26
N ASN A 144 4.61 -6.08 4.73
CA ASN A 144 4.26 -7.42 4.24
C ASN A 144 2.98 -7.44 3.39
N PRO A 145 2.87 -6.58 2.36
CA PRO A 145 1.64 -6.42 1.62
C PRO A 145 1.26 -7.68 0.87
N MET A 146 -0.03 -7.99 0.87
CA MET A 146 -0.63 -9.00 0.01
C MET A 146 -1.96 -8.51 -0.54
N LEU A 147 -2.38 -9.08 -1.67
CA LEU A 147 -3.66 -8.80 -2.28
C LEU A 147 -4.57 -10.02 -2.20
N HIS A 148 -5.86 -9.77 -1.99
CA HIS A 148 -6.90 -10.80 -2.13
C HIS A 148 -7.93 -10.35 -3.18
N PRO A 149 -7.73 -10.71 -4.47
CA PRO A 149 -8.54 -10.21 -5.59
C PRO A 149 -10.03 -10.52 -5.48
N ALA A 150 -10.39 -11.68 -4.92
CA ALA A 150 -11.79 -12.09 -4.79
C ALA A 150 -12.61 -11.12 -3.93
N THR A 151 -12.02 -10.52 -2.90
CA THR A 151 -12.66 -9.51 -2.04
C THR A 151 -12.20 -8.09 -2.31
N LYS A 152 -11.28 -7.90 -3.27
CA LYS A 152 -10.63 -6.62 -3.57
C LYS A 152 -10.02 -6.00 -2.32
N SER A 153 -9.28 -6.81 -1.55
CA SER A 153 -8.66 -6.38 -0.31
C SER A 153 -7.15 -6.26 -0.46
N PHE A 154 -6.62 -5.17 0.07
CA PHE A 154 -5.19 -4.99 0.33
C PHE A 154 -4.94 -5.32 1.81
N ILE A 155 -4.06 -6.26 2.07
CA ILE A 155 -3.79 -6.76 3.42
C ILE A 155 -2.34 -6.42 3.76
N GLU A 156 -2.13 -5.93 4.95
CA GLU A 156 -0.81 -5.63 5.48
C GLU A 156 -0.70 -6.11 6.91
N GLY A 157 0.50 -6.40 7.36
CA GLY A 157 0.72 -6.83 8.73
C GLY A 157 2.11 -6.52 9.22
N GLY A 158 2.20 -6.10 10.45
CA GLY A 158 3.46 -5.75 11.08
C GLY A 158 3.43 -6.01 12.57
N SER A 159 4.62 -6.25 13.14
CA SER A 159 4.77 -6.42 14.58
C SER A 159 4.73 -5.05 15.26
N SER A 160 3.75 -4.82 16.13
CA SER A 160 3.69 -3.64 16.98
C SER A 160 4.61 -3.78 18.21
N SER A 161 4.85 -5.01 18.64
CA SER A 161 5.84 -5.36 19.65
C SER A 161 6.35 -6.79 19.41
N TYR A 162 7.28 -7.25 20.24
CA TYR A 162 7.80 -8.61 20.09
C TYR A 162 6.76 -9.70 20.44
N CYS A 163 5.71 -9.34 21.17
CA CYS A 163 4.64 -10.24 21.60
C CYS A 163 3.30 -9.97 20.93
N GLU A 164 3.25 -9.01 20.02
CA GLU A 164 2.02 -8.54 19.37
C GLU A 164 2.24 -8.29 17.88
N THR A 165 1.29 -8.75 17.09
CA THR A 165 1.25 -8.53 15.65
C THR A 165 -0.14 -8.09 15.26
N ASP A 166 -0.22 -7.00 14.52
CA ASP A 166 -1.46 -6.51 13.93
C ASP A 166 -1.50 -6.81 12.44
N ILE A 167 -2.63 -7.32 11.97
CA ILE A 167 -2.89 -7.54 10.55
C ILE A 167 -4.12 -6.74 10.17
N TYR A 168 -3.98 -5.89 9.17
CA TYR A 168 -5.02 -5.00 8.68
C TYR A 168 -5.54 -5.50 7.33
N LEU A 169 -6.85 -5.69 7.25
CA LEU A 169 -7.55 -5.89 5.99
C LEU A 169 -8.14 -4.55 5.59
N ASN A 170 -7.68 -4.05 4.44
CA ASN A 170 -8.04 -2.74 3.94
C ASN A 170 -8.89 -2.87 2.67
N LYS A 171 -9.84 -1.95 2.53
CA LYS A 171 -10.64 -1.76 1.31
C LYS A 171 -10.28 -0.45 0.65
N TRP A 172 -10.50 -0.38 -0.64
CA TRP A 172 -10.28 0.82 -1.41
C TRP A 172 -11.54 1.69 -1.45
N ASN A 173 -11.35 2.98 -1.17
CA ASN A 173 -12.32 4.03 -1.45
C ASN A 173 -11.67 5.01 -2.42
N LYS A 174 -11.86 4.79 -3.72
CA LYS A 174 -11.12 5.45 -4.80
C LYS A 174 -9.62 5.19 -4.69
N SER A 175 -8.80 6.23 -4.57
CA SER A 175 -7.35 6.13 -4.39
C SER A 175 -6.89 6.06 -2.92
N MET A 176 -7.83 5.96 -1.97
CA MET A 176 -7.53 5.87 -0.54
C MET A 176 -7.75 4.45 -0.03
N ILE A 177 -6.81 3.97 0.80
CA ILE A 177 -7.00 2.76 1.60
C ILE A 177 -7.78 3.14 2.86
N MET A 178 -8.75 2.30 3.21
CA MET A 178 -9.50 2.39 4.46
C MET A 178 -9.48 1.04 5.15
N MET A 179 -9.09 1.01 6.41
CA MET A 179 -9.17 -0.21 7.22
C MET A 179 -10.62 -0.69 7.29
N ASP A 180 -10.84 -1.97 7.01
CA ASP A 180 -12.15 -2.65 7.09
C ASP A 180 -12.19 -3.53 8.34
N GLU A 181 -11.13 -4.31 8.55
CA GLU A 181 -10.95 -5.17 9.72
C GLU A 181 -9.49 -5.13 10.20
N ASN A 182 -9.30 -5.36 11.49
CA ASN A 182 -8.00 -5.57 12.12
C ASN A 182 -8.02 -6.83 12.95
N LEU A 183 -7.00 -7.68 12.79
CA LEU A 183 -6.75 -8.83 13.64
C LEU A 183 -5.51 -8.59 14.48
N ALA A 184 -5.69 -8.40 15.78
CA ALA A 184 -4.60 -8.39 16.73
C ALA A 184 -4.25 -9.82 17.15
N ILE A 185 -2.96 -10.15 17.08
CA ILE A 185 -2.41 -11.45 17.48
C ILE A 185 -1.45 -11.22 18.64
N VAL A 186 -1.73 -11.82 19.79
CA VAL A 186 -0.87 -11.79 20.96
C VAL A 186 -0.22 -13.15 21.14
N LEU A 187 1.11 -13.18 21.01
CA LEU A 187 1.89 -14.43 21.06
C LEU A 187 2.23 -14.84 22.49
N ASP A 188 2.42 -13.89 23.39
CA ASP A 188 2.74 -14.11 24.79
C ASP A 188 1.49 -13.98 25.66
N PRO A 189 0.96 -15.09 26.23
CA PRO A 189 -0.21 -15.05 27.10
C PRO A 189 -0.04 -14.14 28.34
N GLU A 190 1.18 -13.94 28.82
CA GLU A 190 1.46 -13.06 29.98
C GLU A 190 1.26 -11.58 29.61
N ALA A 191 1.37 -11.23 28.31
CA ALA A 191 1.17 -9.89 27.80
C ALA A 191 -0.32 -9.51 27.64
N TYR A 192 -1.27 -10.46 27.61
CA TYR A 192 -2.68 -10.20 27.31
C TYR A 192 -3.27 -9.09 28.19
N GLY A 193 -3.10 -9.19 29.49
CA GLY A 193 -3.60 -8.18 30.41
C GLY A 193 -2.90 -6.82 30.29
N ALA A 194 -1.64 -6.80 29.89
CA ALA A 194 -0.85 -5.59 29.75
C ALA A 194 -1.27 -4.75 28.54
N ILE A 195 -1.74 -5.40 27.46
CA ILE A 195 -2.20 -4.73 26.23
C ILE A 195 -3.74 -4.68 26.11
N GLY A 196 -4.45 -5.12 27.16
CA GLY A 196 -5.91 -4.97 27.22
C GLY A 196 -6.70 -5.96 26.38
N VAL A 197 -6.10 -7.09 25.99
CA VAL A 197 -6.79 -8.20 25.30
C VAL A 197 -6.93 -9.41 26.21
N GLU A 198 -7.96 -10.22 25.98
CA GLU A 198 -8.26 -11.42 26.78
C GLU A 198 -7.93 -12.72 26.02
N HIS A 199 -7.75 -12.65 24.70
CA HIS A 199 -7.56 -13.79 23.83
C HIS A 199 -6.39 -13.58 22.87
N ARG A 200 -5.80 -14.68 22.39
CA ARG A 200 -4.71 -14.68 21.42
C ARG A 200 -5.08 -13.98 20.12
N TYR A 201 -6.29 -14.19 19.63
CA TYR A 201 -6.80 -13.61 18.39
C TYR A 201 -7.99 -12.74 18.69
N THR A 202 -7.91 -11.45 18.37
CA THR A 202 -9.00 -10.50 18.52
C THR A 202 -9.24 -9.76 17.21
N LEU A 203 -10.34 -10.10 16.54
CA LEU A 203 -10.77 -9.47 15.28
C LEU A 203 -11.71 -8.32 15.59
N LYS A 204 -11.44 -7.15 15.02
CA LYS A 204 -12.22 -5.93 15.15
C LYS A 204 -12.63 -5.38 13.80
N ASP A 205 -13.71 -4.63 13.74
CA ASP A 205 -14.07 -3.81 12.58
C ASP A 205 -13.38 -2.44 12.63
N ALA A 206 -13.68 -1.61 11.61
CA ALA A 206 -13.11 -0.26 11.45
C ALA A 206 -13.47 0.70 12.62
N ASP A 207 -14.49 0.39 13.40
CA ASP A 207 -14.94 1.16 14.56
C ASP A 207 -14.39 0.62 15.89
N ASP A 208 -13.36 -0.25 15.85
CA ASP A 208 -12.77 -0.95 17.00
C ASP A 208 -13.72 -1.90 17.73
N LYS A 209 -14.85 -2.23 17.15
CA LYS A 209 -15.78 -3.18 17.72
C LYS A 209 -15.28 -4.61 17.54
N VAL A 210 -15.16 -5.36 18.63
CA VAL A 210 -14.79 -6.77 18.58
C VAL A 210 -15.85 -7.57 17.85
N LEU A 211 -15.47 -8.17 16.74
CA LEU A 211 -16.28 -9.09 15.93
C LEU A 211 -16.09 -10.52 16.41
N TYR A 212 -14.87 -10.86 16.82
CA TYR A 212 -14.48 -12.20 17.23
C TYR A 212 -13.31 -12.17 18.21
N SER A 213 -13.31 -13.10 19.16
CA SER A 213 -12.17 -13.33 20.06
C SER A 213 -12.04 -14.82 20.33
N THR A 214 -10.82 -15.37 20.23
CA THR A 214 -10.55 -16.78 20.44
C THR A 214 -9.06 -17.04 20.66
N ASP A 215 -8.75 -18.16 21.32
CA ASP A 215 -7.38 -18.67 21.44
C ASP A 215 -7.03 -19.72 20.37
N GLU A 216 -8.04 -20.16 19.60
CA GLU A 216 -7.93 -21.20 18.60
C GLU A 216 -8.04 -20.63 17.18
N ILE A 217 -7.02 -20.87 16.35
CA ILE A 217 -6.99 -20.36 14.96
C ILE A 217 -8.15 -20.91 14.12
N GLU A 218 -8.54 -22.17 14.35
CA GLU A 218 -9.61 -22.86 13.63
C GLU A 218 -10.99 -22.26 13.90
N ALA A 219 -11.11 -21.48 14.98
CA ALA A 219 -12.33 -20.77 15.31
C ALA A 219 -12.48 -19.42 14.58
N LEU A 220 -11.40 -18.91 13.97
CA LEU A 220 -11.48 -17.70 13.14
C LEU A 220 -12.25 -17.95 11.83
N PRO A 221 -12.80 -16.91 11.19
CA PRO A 221 -13.29 -17.01 9.82
C PRO A 221 -12.21 -17.57 8.88
N GLU A 222 -12.58 -18.42 7.90
CA GLU A 222 -11.65 -19.16 7.03
C GLU A 222 -10.59 -18.27 6.35
N MET A 223 -10.99 -17.10 5.88
CA MET A 223 -10.06 -16.14 5.29
C MET A 223 -8.98 -15.71 6.30
N TRP A 224 -9.36 -15.44 7.54
CA TRP A 224 -8.44 -15.04 8.60
C TRP A 224 -7.53 -16.18 9.05
N GLN A 225 -8.01 -17.42 9.07
CA GLN A 225 -7.15 -18.60 9.31
C GLN A 225 -6.02 -18.65 8.28
N THR A 226 -6.34 -18.45 7.00
CA THR A 226 -5.34 -18.44 5.92
C THR A 226 -4.35 -17.27 6.07
N ILE A 227 -4.83 -16.08 6.40
CA ILE A 227 -3.98 -14.91 6.62
C ILE A 227 -3.02 -15.16 7.80
N VAL A 228 -3.54 -15.60 8.94
CA VAL A 228 -2.72 -15.88 10.14
C VAL A 228 -1.65 -16.92 9.85
N THR A 229 -1.99 -18.05 9.24
CA THR A 229 -1.00 -19.09 8.91
C THR A 229 0.07 -18.63 7.94
N THR A 230 -0.19 -17.57 7.18
CA THR A 230 0.77 -16.98 6.25
C THR A 230 1.70 -15.98 6.95
N PHE A 231 1.14 -15.07 7.76
CA PHE A 231 1.92 -14.06 8.47
C PHE A 231 2.62 -14.58 9.72
N CYS A 232 1.99 -15.52 10.40
CA CYS A 232 2.45 -16.07 11.68
C CYS A 232 2.33 -17.59 11.66
N PRO A 233 3.19 -18.29 10.90
CA PRO A 233 3.13 -19.74 10.83
C PRO A 233 3.37 -20.33 12.23
N PRO A 234 2.57 -21.31 12.69
CA PRO A 234 2.62 -21.84 14.06
C PRO A 234 3.98 -22.41 14.47
N GLU A 235 4.81 -22.79 13.50
CA GLU A 235 6.13 -23.39 13.71
C GLU A 235 7.18 -22.38 14.19
N GLU A 236 7.01 -21.09 13.93
CA GLU A 236 7.97 -20.05 14.35
C GLU A 236 7.84 -19.69 15.85
N TYR A 237 6.75 -20.04 16.51
CA TYR A 237 6.45 -19.66 17.88
C TYR A 237 6.42 -20.84 18.86
N ALA A 238 6.83 -22.02 18.42
CA ALA A 238 6.85 -23.25 19.23
C ALA A 238 8.17 -23.47 19.99
N ASN A 239 9.11 -22.48 19.98
CA ASN A 239 10.40 -22.58 20.67
C ASN A 239 10.55 -21.57 21.79
#